data_c3729c23f88be5a344b486909c9430a9
#
_entry.id   c3729c23f88be5a344b486909c9430a9
#
_cell.length_a   1.000
_cell.length_b   1.000
_cell.length_c   1.000
_cell.angle_alpha   90.00
_cell.angle_beta   90.00
_cell.angle_gamma   90.00
#
_symmetry.space_group_name_H-M   'P 1'
#
loop_
_entity.id
_entity.type
_entity.pdbx_description
1 polymer ?
#
loop_
_entity_poly.entity_id
_entity_poly.type
_entity_poly.pdbx_seq_one_letter_code
_entity_poly.pdbx_strand_id
1 'polypeptide(L)'
;PDKLPTGSYFADWALPQARAAIGARYGETIVKTTLDPALQAKAEKILNDFIARDGKVLNITQGALVAMRKDGRVVAMVGGRDYGASQFNRADGARQPGSSFKLFVYLAALQSGMTTTSPILDTPVQVSGYTPKNHEGKYRDREIPLISAFAASSNVAAVRLAHDLGPAKVIKVARQLGVTEKIPDDLTMALGTGSMSLTRLTAAYASIAAGEYPIVPHALDTFQKPKTTAYDPKVLAGMRDLLRSATHRGTGLEAAIDGAYGKTGTTQDYHDAPFVGYVGDLVVGVWVGNDDNSSMNGVVGGGEPAKIWKAFMLSALGRSAAPAVVEDPLDDLGLPLEGEIGPDGLPVTPLTVPADPLPPPPVAPVAPI
;
A
#
# COMPACT_ATOMS: atom_id res chain seq x y z
N PRO A 1 11.20 37.20 3.21
CA PRO A 1 11.44 36.06 4.09
C PRO A 1 12.27 35.05 3.32
N ASP A 2 13.47 34.76 3.87
CA ASP A 2 14.40 33.81 3.27
C ASP A 2 13.67 32.45 3.16
N LYS A 3 13.65 31.86 1.96
CA LYS A 3 13.09 30.52 1.78
C LYS A 3 13.91 29.57 2.63
N LEU A 4 13.23 28.81 3.48
CA LEU A 4 13.85 27.76 4.27
C LEU A 4 14.55 26.75 3.35
N PRO A 5 15.67 26.15 3.78
CA PRO A 5 16.40 25.20 2.97
C PRO A 5 15.53 24.02 2.56
N THR A 6 15.74 23.52 1.36
CA THR A 6 15.23 22.23 0.90
C THR A 6 15.60 21.11 1.88
N GLY A 7 14.67 20.23 2.21
CA GLY A 7 14.90 19.08 3.10
C GLY A 7 14.76 19.36 4.59
N SER A 8 14.09 20.45 5.00
CA SER A 8 13.90 20.77 6.42
C SER A 8 13.17 19.66 7.18
N TYR A 9 12.13 19.03 6.63
CA TYR A 9 11.46 17.88 7.24
C TYR A 9 12.39 16.67 7.41
N PHE A 10 13.24 16.42 6.41
CA PHE A 10 14.24 15.35 6.51
C PHE A 10 15.27 15.67 7.60
N ALA A 11 15.74 16.93 7.69
CA ALA A 11 16.71 17.33 8.70
C ALA A 11 16.18 17.11 10.13
N ASP A 12 14.93 17.49 10.40
CA ASP A 12 14.29 17.26 11.69
C ASP A 12 14.15 15.77 12.00
N TRP A 13 13.74 14.97 11.01
CA TRP A 13 13.63 13.52 11.15
C TRP A 13 14.98 12.83 11.35
N ALA A 14 16.06 13.35 10.73
CA ALA A 14 17.40 12.83 10.86
C ALA A 14 18.08 13.21 12.19
N LEU A 15 17.71 14.34 12.78
CA LEU A 15 18.38 14.91 13.94
C LEU A 15 18.46 13.98 15.16
N PRO A 16 17.38 13.28 15.58
CA PRO A 16 17.48 12.32 16.68
C PRO A 16 18.43 11.16 16.37
N GLN A 17 18.46 10.68 15.12
CA GLN A 17 19.36 9.62 14.68
C GLN A 17 20.82 10.09 14.70
N ALA A 18 21.09 11.31 14.24
CA ALA A 18 22.40 11.93 14.29
C ALA A 18 22.90 12.09 15.74
N ARG A 19 22.04 12.60 16.63
CA ARG A 19 22.35 12.73 18.06
C ARG A 19 22.69 11.38 18.70
N ALA A 20 21.93 10.35 18.40
CA ALA A 20 22.18 9.01 18.92
C ALA A 20 23.52 8.44 18.40
N ALA A 21 23.86 8.69 17.13
CA ALA A 21 25.11 8.22 16.52
C ALA A 21 26.36 8.95 17.06
N ILE A 22 26.25 10.24 17.37
CA ILE A 22 27.36 11.05 17.88
C ILE A 22 27.62 10.76 19.38
N GLY A 23 26.59 10.45 20.14
CA GLY A 23 26.65 10.33 21.59
C GLY A 23 26.92 11.66 22.29
N ALA A 24 27.49 11.62 23.50
CA ALA A 24 27.80 12.81 24.32
C ALA A 24 29.12 13.48 23.90
N ARG A 25 29.22 13.89 22.64
CA ARG A 25 30.38 14.67 22.17
C ARG A 25 30.08 16.15 22.28
N TYR A 26 31.08 16.91 22.70
CA TYR A 26 31.05 18.37 22.76
C TYR A 26 31.69 18.96 21.50
N GLY A 27 31.10 20.03 20.97
CA GLY A 27 31.60 20.75 19.81
C GLY A 27 30.81 20.50 18.52
N GLU A 28 31.22 21.16 17.45
CA GLU A 28 30.59 21.01 16.13
C GLU A 28 30.96 19.65 15.53
N THR A 29 29.94 18.96 15.03
CA THR A 29 30.09 17.63 14.41
C THR A 29 29.36 17.60 13.07
N ILE A 30 30.09 17.26 12.00
CA ILE A 30 29.50 17.05 10.68
C ILE A 30 29.03 15.62 10.57
N VAL A 31 27.74 15.43 10.25
CA VAL A 31 27.13 14.13 10.05
C VAL A 31 26.69 13.98 8.59
N LYS A 32 27.18 12.94 7.93
CA LYS A 32 26.80 12.63 6.57
C LYS A 32 25.47 11.88 6.56
N THR A 33 24.50 12.42 5.82
CA THR A 33 23.15 11.86 5.71
C THR A 33 22.94 11.15 4.36
N THR A 34 21.84 10.41 4.27
CA THR A 34 21.42 9.69 3.05
C THR A 34 20.62 10.56 2.08
N LEU A 35 20.35 11.83 2.43
CA LEU A 35 19.59 12.76 1.60
C LEU A 35 20.25 12.95 0.23
N ASP A 36 19.45 12.82 -0.82
CA ASP A 36 19.82 13.23 -2.18
C ASP A 36 19.16 14.59 -2.48
N PRO A 37 19.94 15.69 -2.53
CA PRO A 37 19.37 17.03 -2.72
C PRO A 37 18.60 17.18 -4.03
N ALA A 38 18.99 16.46 -5.09
CA ALA A 38 18.32 16.52 -6.38
C ALA A 38 16.96 15.81 -6.33
N LEU A 39 16.88 14.64 -5.71
CA LEU A 39 15.61 13.94 -5.48
C LEU A 39 14.71 14.72 -4.53
N GLN A 40 15.27 15.32 -3.48
CA GLN A 40 14.50 16.14 -2.54
C GLN A 40 13.85 17.34 -3.23
N ALA A 41 14.61 18.09 -4.02
CA ALA A 41 14.07 19.24 -4.76
C ALA A 41 12.96 18.83 -5.75
N LYS A 42 13.12 17.69 -6.43
CA LYS A 42 12.11 17.12 -7.31
C LYS A 42 10.84 16.75 -6.54
N ALA A 43 10.99 16.09 -5.39
CA ALA A 43 9.87 15.68 -4.54
C ALA A 43 9.04 16.88 -4.05
N GLU A 44 9.70 17.90 -3.51
CA GLU A 44 9.07 19.15 -3.05
C GLU A 44 8.32 19.84 -4.19
N LYS A 45 8.99 20.01 -5.34
CA LYS A 45 8.40 20.69 -6.50
C LYS A 45 7.17 19.94 -7.01
N ILE A 46 7.28 18.63 -7.26
CA ILE A 46 6.19 17.82 -7.83
C ILE A 46 4.99 17.81 -6.91
N LEU A 47 5.19 17.54 -5.61
CA LEU A 47 4.10 17.51 -4.63
C LEU A 47 3.39 18.87 -4.56
N ASN A 48 4.14 19.95 -4.48
CA ASN A 48 3.58 21.29 -4.36
C ASN A 48 2.87 21.74 -5.63
N ASP A 49 3.40 21.45 -6.81
CA ASP A 49 2.77 21.77 -8.09
C ASP A 49 1.40 21.07 -8.21
N PHE A 50 1.31 19.79 -7.83
CA PHE A 50 0.04 19.05 -7.84
C PHE A 50 -0.98 19.65 -6.89
N ILE A 51 -0.59 19.93 -5.65
CA ILE A 51 -1.53 20.50 -4.66
C ILE A 51 -1.91 21.93 -5.05
N ALA A 52 -1.00 22.73 -5.61
CA ALA A 52 -1.32 24.09 -6.07
C ALA A 52 -2.32 24.09 -7.22
N ARG A 53 -2.21 23.12 -8.15
CA ARG A 53 -3.08 23.00 -9.31
C ARG A 53 -4.46 22.46 -8.95
N ASP A 54 -4.54 21.37 -8.22
CA ASP A 54 -5.75 20.56 -8.04
C ASP A 54 -6.32 20.64 -6.62
N GLY A 55 -5.52 21.07 -5.63
CA GLY A 55 -5.87 21.00 -4.21
C GLY A 55 -7.16 21.71 -3.85
N LYS A 56 -7.43 22.89 -4.43
CA LYS A 56 -8.65 23.65 -4.15
C LYS A 56 -9.92 22.92 -4.64
N VAL A 57 -9.88 22.35 -5.84
CA VAL A 57 -11.01 21.62 -6.43
C VAL A 57 -11.26 20.32 -5.70
N LEU A 58 -10.20 19.62 -5.34
CA LEU A 58 -10.25 18.31 -4.71
C LEU A 58 -10.31 18.36 -3.18
N ASN A 59 -10.32 19.55 -2.60
CA ASN A 59 -10.21 19.75 -1.16
C ASN A 59 -9.00 19.00 -0.56
N ILE A 60 -7.82 19.17 -1.17
CA ILE A 60 -6.54 18.68 -0.68
C ILE A 60 -5.75 19.88 -0.17
N THR A 61 -5.43 19.90 1.12
CA THR A 61 -4.65 20.99 1.73
C THR A 61 -3.21 20.59 1.99
N GLN A 62 -2.93 19.29 2.16
CA GLN A 62 -1.65 18.77 2.54
C GLN A 62 -1.26 17.53 1.73
N GLY A 63 0.03 17.23 1.74
CA GLY A 63 0.58 16.00 1.17
C GLY A 63 1.94 15.68 1.80
N ALA A 64 2.35 14.44 1.64
CA ALA A 64 3.65 13.95 2.05
C ALA A 64 4.23 13.01 0.99
N LEU A 65 5.56 12.96 0.88
CA LEU A 65 6.28 12.04 0.03
C LEU A 65 7.53 11.55 0.74
N VAL A 66 7.73 10.23 0.74
CA VAL A 66 8.96 9.60 1.20
C VAL A 66 9.53 8.78 0.05
N ALA A 67 10.79 9.03 -0.30
CA ALA A 67 11.55 8.18 -1.21
C ALA A 67 12.71 7.54 -0.45
N MET A 68 12.84 6.22 -0.56
CA MET A 68 13.94 5.47 0.03
C MET A 68 14.50 4.44 -0.94
N ARG A 69 15.75 4.04 -0.73
CA ARG A 69 16.30 2.86 -1.38
C ARG A 69 15.73 1.60 -0.72
N LYS A 70 15.71 0.50 -1.44
CA LYS A 70 15.22 -0.79 -0.91
C LYS A 70 15.95 -1.27 0.35
N ASP A 71 17.10 -0.69 0.67
CA ASP A 71 17.87 -0.98 1.87
C ASP A 71 17.51 -0.09 3.08
N GLY A 72 16.53 0.81 2.93
CA GLY A 72 16.01 1.68 3.98
C GLY A 72 16.63 3.09 4.02
N ARG A 73 17.63 3.39 3.20
CA ARG A 73 18.19 4.77 3.11
C ARG A 73 17.13 5.72 2.58
N VAL A 74 16.66 6.65 3.41
CA VAL A 74 15.71 7.68 2.99
C VAL A 74 16.49 8.75 2.21
N VAL A 75 16.14 8.93 0.93
CA VAL A 75 16.83 9.84 0.00
C VAL A 75 16.05 11.12 -0.28
N ALA A 76 14.76 11.15 0.03
CA ALA A 76 13.93 12.36 0.02
C ALA A 76 12.78 12.22 1.01
N MET A 77 12.40 13.30 1.69
CA MET A 77 11.28 13.34 2.61
C MET A 77 10.62 14.73 2.57
N VAL A 78 9.35 14.75 2.19
CA VAL A 78 8.51 15.94 2.18
C VAL A 78 7.35 15.69 3.15
N GLY A 79 7.30 16.44 4.24
CA GLY A 79 6.29 16.25 5.29
C GLY A 79 5.11 17.22 5.22
N GLY A 80 5.06 18.06 4.19
CA GLY A 80 3.99 19.04 3.99
C GLY A 80 4.32 20.03 2.90
N ARG A 81 3.38 20.91 2.58
CA ARG A 81 3.51 21.92 1.52
C ARG A 81 4.53 23.03 1.85
N ASP A 82 4.56 23.44 3.11
CA ASP A 82 5.35 24.56 3.57
C ASP A 82 5.82 24.31 5.01
N TYR A 83 7.12 24.09 5.17
CA TYR A 83 7.73 23.85 6.48
C TYR A 83 7.64 25.10 7.38
N GLY A 84 7.72 26.30 6.81
CA GLY A 84 7.61 27.55 7.55
C GLY A 84 6.22 27.77 8.16
N ALA A 85 5.17 27.31 7.46
CA ALA A 85 3.81 27.38 7.93
C ALA A 85 3.45 26.24 8.91
N SER A 86 4.03 25.04 8.73
CA SER A 86 3.80 23.89 9.59
C SER A 86 4.99 22.94 9.59
N GLN A 87 5.64 22.78 10.75
CA GLN A 87 6.75 21.84 10.95
C GLN A 87 6.29 20.40 11.19
N PHE A 88 4.98 20.16 11.27
CA PHE A 88 4.46 18.82 11.44
C PHE A 88 4.79 17.94 10.23
N ASN A 89 5.61 16.92 10.46
CA ASN A 89 6.05 15.99 9.42
C ASN A 89 5.02 14.90 9.18
N ARG A 90 4.18 15.05 8.16
CA ARG A 90 3.11 14.09 7.82
C ARG A 90 3.63 12.80 7.21
N ALA A 91 4.91 12.78 6.80
CA ALA A 91 5.56 11.55 6.36
C ALA A 91 5.86 10.60 7.54
N ASP A 92 6.09 11.16 8.73
CA ASP A 92 6.32 10.40 9.97
C ASP A 92 5.11 10.41 10.92
N GLY A 93 4.13 11.29 10.68
CA GLY A 93 2.86 11.31 11.39
C GLY A 93 2.00 10.08 11.08
N ALA A 94 1.29 9.59 12.10
CA ALA A 94 0.43 8.43 11.97
C ALA A 94 -0.86 8.77 11.20
N ARG A 95 -1.11 8.07 10.09
CA ARG A 95 -2.31 8.17 9.25
C ARG A 95 -2.83 6.78 8.91
N GLN A 96 -4.10 6.67 8.55
CA GLN A 96 -4.66 5.39 8.15
C GLN A 96 -4.15 4.98 6.76
N PRO A 97 -3.51 3.80 6.62
CA PRO A 97 -3.02 3.30 5.34
C PRO A 97 -4.15 2.86 4.40
N GLY A 98 -5.36 2.64 4.91
CA GLY A 98 -6.45 2.11 4.12
C GLY A 98 -6.05 0.80 3.42
N SER A 99 -6.50 0.61 2.19
CA SER A 99 -6.23 -0.60 1.40
C SER A 99 -4.76 -0.88 1.10
N SER A 100 -3.82 0.05 1.34
CA SER A 100 -2.39 -0.26 1.23
C SER A 100 -1.92 -1.21 2.34
N PHE A 101 -2.67 -1.36 3.44
CA PHE A 101 -2.45 -2.36 4.47
C PHE A 101 -2.67 -3.80 3.97
N LYS A 102 -3.40 -4.00 2.88
CA LYS A 102 -3.63 -5.34 2.29
C LYS A 102 -2.34 -6.07 1.91
N LEU A 103 -1.22 -5.35 1.75
CA LEU A 103 0.11 -5.97 1.66
C LEU A 103 0.31 -7.04 2.73
N PHE A 104 0.04 -6.72 3.99
CA PHE A 104 0.27 -7.62 5.12
C PHE A 104 -0.69 -8.81 5.13
N VAL A 105 -1.95 -8.59 4.76
CA VAL A 105 -2.98 -9.64 4.67
C VAL A 105 -2.63 -10.66 3.60
N TYR A 106 -2.31 -10.21 2.39
CA TYR A 106 -1.99 -11.09 1.28
C TYR A 106 -0.61 -11.75 1.44
N LEU A 107 0.36 -11.05 2.04
CA LEU A 107 1.64 -11.66 2.37
C LEU A 107 1.47 -12.80 3.40
N ALA A 108 0.60 -12.63 4.40
CA ALA A 108 0.26 -13.68 5.36
C ALA A 108 -0.43 -14.87 4.67
N ALA A 109 -1.28 -14.63 3.67
CA ALA A 109 -1.91 -15.67 2.87
C ALA A 109 -0.88 -16.48 2.07
N LEU A 110 0.01 -15.79 1.36
CA LEU A 110 1.10 -16.43 0.59
C LEU A 110 2.05 -17.24 1.50
N GLN A 111 2.43 -16.68 2.66
CA GLN A 111 3.25 -17.39 3.66
C GLN A 111 2.54 -18.62 4.27
N SER A 112 1.22 -18.69 4.16
CA SER A 112 0.40 -19.82 4.62
C SER A 112 0.18 -20.89 3.54
N GLY A 113 0.85 -20.74 2.37
CA GLY A 113 0.80 -21.71 1.28
C GLY A 113 -0.23 -21.39 0.18
N MET A 114 -0.97 -20.29 0.29
CA MET A 114 -1.80 -19.83 -0.83
C MET A 114 -0.93 -19.32 -1.98
N THR A 115 -1.49 -19.30 -3.18
CA THR A 115 -0.84 -18.79 -4.40
C THR A 115 -1.62 -17.61 -4.97
N THR A 116 -1.07 -16.92 -5.95
CA THR A 116 -1.75 -15.82 -6.65
C THR A 116 -3.03 -16.26 -7.36
N THR A 117 -3.15 -17.55 -7.68
CA THR A 117 -4.32 -18.17 -8.33
C THR A 117 -5.28 -18.85 -7.35
N SER A 118 -4.95 -18.91 -6.06
CA SER A 118 -5.88 -19.46 -5.06
C SER A 118 -7.22 -18.72 -5.07
N PRO A 119 -8.35 -19.44 -5.09
CA PRO A 119 -9.68 -18.84 -5.19
C PRO A 119 -10.07 -18.14 -3.88
N ILE A 120 -10.80 -17.04 -3.99
CA ILE A 120 -11.44 -16.32 -2.88
C ILE A 120 -12.79 -15.78 -3.35
N LEU A 121 -13.83 -15.92 -2.53
CA LEU A 121 -15.16 -15.39 -2.82
C LEU A 121 -15.18 -13.85 -2.76
N ASP A 122 -15.64 -13.20 -3.83
CA ASP A 122 -15.89 -11.75 -3.89
C ASP A 122 -17.39 -11.47 -3.89
N THR A 123 -18.07 -11.92 -2.85
CA THR A 123 -19.51 -11.77 -2.60
C THR A 123 -19.73 -11.02 -1.29
N PRO A 124 -20.89 -10.38 -1.09
CA PRO A 124 -21.27 -9.83 0.21
C PRO A 124 -21.05 -10.86 1.33
N VAL A 125 -20.54 -10.41 2.47
CA VAL A 125 -20.24 -11.28 3.60
C VAL A 125 -20.49 -10.59 4.92
N GLN A 126 -20.93 -11.37 5.91
CA GLN A 126 -20.93 -11.00 7.31
C GLN A 126 -20.06 -12.02 8.07
N VAL A 127 -19.00 -11.54 8.70
CA VAL A 127 -18.08 -12.35 9.51
C VAL A 127 -17.88 -11.73 10.86
N SER A 128 -18.06 -12.51 11.93
CA SER A 128 -17.90 -12.04 13.32
C SER A 128 -18.66 -10.73 13.62
N GLY A 129 -19.85 -10.56 13.05
CA GLY A 129 -20.66 -9.35 13.22
C GLY A 129 -20.24 -8.16 12.36
N TYR A 130 -19.17 -8.26 11.59
CA TYR A 130 -18.68 -7.22 10.67
C TYR A 130 -19.13 -7.50 9.23
N THR A 131 -19.62 -6.46 8.56
CA THR A 131 -20.12 -6.54 7.17
C THR A 131 -19.30 -5.55 6.28
N PRO A 132 -18.15 -6.00 5.74
CA PRO A 132 -17.37 -5.17 4.83
C PRO A 132 -18.12 -4.93 3.53
N LYS A 133 -17.87 -3.77 2.90
CA LYS A 133 -18.38 -3.46 1.56
C LYS A 133 -17.22 -3.17 0.63
N ASN A 134 -17.30 -3.65 -0.60
CA ASN A 134 -16.41 -3.22 -1.66
C ASN A 134 -16.70 -1.76 -2.04
N HIS A 135 -15.75 -1.11 -2.69
CA HIS A 135 -15.91 0.25 -3.19
C HIS A 135 -17.15 0.31 -4.10
N GLU A 136 -18.00 1.32 -3.90
CA GLU A 136 -19.28 1.48 -4.61
C GLU A 136 -20.24 0.28 -4.53
N GLY A 137 -20.02 -0.65 -3.59
CA GLY A 137 -20.86 -1.84 -3.44
C GLY A 137 -20.79 -2.82 -4.61
N LYS A 138 -19.72 -2.76 -5.42
CA LYS A 138 -19.51 -3.65 -6.57
C LYS A 138 -18.84 -4.95 -6.14
N TYR A 139 -19.44 -6.08 -6.50
CA TYR A 139 -18.92 -7.43 -6.25
C TYR A 139 -18.84 -8.19 -7.58
N ARG A 140 -17.98 -9.20 -7.63
CA ARG A 140 -17.90 -10.13 -8.77
C ARG A 140 -18.93 -11.26 -8.66
N ASP A 141 -19.52 -11.45 -7.46
CA ASP A 141 -20.53 -12.46 -7.10
C ASP A 141 -20.12 -13.90 -7.41
N ARG A 142 -18.80 -14.15 -7.35
CA ARG A 142 -18.19 -15.47 -7.58
C ARG A 142 -16.84 -15.60 -6.91
N GLU A 143 -16.25 -16.77 -6.99
CA GLU A 143 -14.82 -16.96 -6.70
C GLU A 143 -13.95 -16.30 -7.77
N ILE A 144 -12.91 -15.62 -7.30
CA ILE A 144 -11.88 -15.00 -8.15
C ILE A 144 -10.50 -15.35 -7.61
N PRO A 145 -9.45 -15.41 -8.45
CA PRO A 145 -8.10 -15.63 -7.96
C PRO A 145 -7.61 -14.47 -7.10
N LEU A 146 -6.72 -14.76 -6.13
CA LEU A 146 -6.16 -13.75 -5.23
C LEU A 146 -5.56 -12.56 -5.97
N ILE A 147 -4.93 -12.78 -7.13
CA ILE A 147 -4.35 -11.70 -7.94
C ILE A 147 -5.43 -10.72 -8.42
N SER A 148 -6.59 -11.20 -8.84
CA SER A 148 -7.71 -10.36 -9.26
C SER A 148 -8.33 -9.61 -8.07
N ALA A 149 -8.47 -10.28 -6.92
CA ALA A 149 -8.98 -9.66 -5.70
C ALA A 149 -8.05 -8.55 -5.18
N PHE A 150 -6.73 -8.75 -5.25
CA PHE A 150 -5.74 -7.76 -4.85
C PHE A 150 -5.72 -6.57 -5.82
N ALA A 151 -5.72 -6.81 -7.13
CA ALA A 151 -5.72 -5.78 -8.17
C ALA A 151 -6.98 -4.88 -8.09
N ALA A 152 -8.16 -5.50 -7.92
CA ALA A 152 -9.41 -4.79 -7.68
C ALA A 152 -9.52 -4.17 -6.28
N SER A 153 -8.56 -4.46 -5.40
CA SER A 153 -8.59 -4.01 -4.01
C SER A 153 -9.87 -4.43 -3.26
N SER A 154 -10.39 -5.66 -3.51
CA SER A 154 -11.59 -6.18 -2.86
C SER A 154 -11.48 -6.14 -1.34
N ASN A 155 -12.44 -5.49 -0.69
CA ASN A 155 -12.52 -5.41 0.77
C ASN A 155 -13.02 -6.74 1.35
N VAL A 156 -14.02 -7.33 0.72
CA VAL A 156 -14.60 -8.60 1.21
C VAL A 156 -13.59 -9.74 1.12
N ALA A 157 -12.79 -9.80 0.05
CA ALA A 157 -11.72 -10.78 -0.07
C ALA A 157 -10.64 -10.59 1.01
N ALA A 158 -10.20 -9.35 1.26
CA ALA A 158 -9.20 -9.07 2.31
C ALA A 158 -9.71 -9.43 3.71
N VAL A 159 -10.98 -9.14 4.01
CA VAL A 159 -11.58 -9.47 5.31
C VAL A 159 -11.76 -10.99 5.46
N ARG A 160 -12.18 -11.72 4.40
CA ARG A 160 -12.22 -13.19 4.42
C ARG A 160 -10.85 -13.79 4.69
N LEU A 161 -9.81 -13.33 3.99
CA LEU A 161 -8.44 -13.79 4.22
C LEU A 161 -8.00 -13.54 5.67
N ALA A 162 -8.24 -12.35 6.21
CA ALA A 162 -7.88 -12.03 7.58
C ALA A 162 -8.66 -12.87 8.61
N HIS A 163 -9.93 -13.17 8.32
CA HIS A 163 -10.74 -14.05 9.15
C HIS A 163 -10.18 -15.49 9.14
N ASP A 164 -9.96 -16.06 7.95
CA ASP A 164 -9.53 -17.46 7.79
C ASP A 164 -8.12 -17.71 8.31
N LEU A 165 -7.23 -16.72 8.15
CA LEU A 165 -5.86 -16.76 8.68
C LEU A 165 -5.79 -16.49 10.19
N GLY A 166 -6.76 -15.77 10.71
CA GLY A 166 -6.76 -15.16 12.05
C GLY A 166 -5.99 -13.83 12.10
N PRO A 167 -6.55 -12.78 12.74
CA PRO A 167 -5.92 -11.47 12.86
C PRO A 167 -4.48 -11.49 13.40
N ALA A 168 -4.21 -12.36 14.36
CA ALA A 168 -2.89 -12.50 14.98
C ALA A 168 -1.78 -12.85 13.97
N LYS A 169 -2.08 -13.64 12.93
CA LYS A 169 -1.11 -13.98 11.88
C LYS A 169 -0.77 -12.77 11.01
N VAL A 170 -1.76 -11.98 10.62
CA VAL A 170 -1.56 -10.76 9.85
C VAL A 170 -0.76 -9.72 10.65
N ILE A 171 -1.12 -9.54 11.94
CA ILE A 171 -0.39 -8.65 12.85
C ILE A 171 1.07 -9.11 13.00
N LYS A 172 1.31 -10.42 13.12
CA LYS A 172 2.68 -10.98 13.17
C LYS A 172 3.48 -10.62 11.92
N VAL A 173 2.90 -10.73 10.74
CA VAL A 173 3.54 -10.34 9.47
C VAL A 173 3.85 -8.84 9.48
N ALA A 174 2.92 -7.98 9.86
CA ALA A 174 3.18 -6.55 9.96
C ALA A 174 4.33 -6.23 10.93
N ARG A 175 4.39 -6.91 12.09
CA ARG A 175 5.51 -6.78 13.05
C ARG A 175 6.84 -7.23 12.46
N GLN A 176 6.86 -8.32 11.69
CA GLN A 176 8.05 -8.79 10.99
C GLN A 176 8.59 -7.76 9.99
N LEU A 177 7.71 -7.01 9.36
CA LEU A 177 8.07 -5.93 8.42
C LEU A 177 8.40 -4.60 9.13
N GLY A 178 8.43 -4.57 10.45
CA GLY A 178 8.87 -3.41 11.23
C GLY A 178 7.76 -2.46 11.65
N VAL A 179 6.48 -2.80 11.48
CA VAL A 179 5.36 -2.01 12.00
C VAL A 179 5.34 -2.08 13.53
N THR A 180 5.43 -0.95 14.20
CA THR A 180 5.44 -0.87 15.68
C THR A 180 4.17 -0.25 16.26
N GLU A 181 3.42 0.49 15.45
CA GLU A 181 2.17 1.13 15.84
C GLU A 181 1.10 0.09 16.22
N LYS A 182 0.13 0.50 17.04
CA LYS A 182 -0.96 -0.38 17.43
C LYS A 182 -1.82 -0.72 16.21
N ILE A 183 -1.95 -2.02 15.93
CA ILE A 183 -2.86 -2.54 14.90
C ILE A 183 -4.08 -3.09 15.64
N PRO A 184 -5.32 -2.76 15.22
CA PRO A 184 -6.52 -3.39 15.75
C PRO A 184 -6.43 -4.92 15.62
N ASP A 185 -6.92 -5.65 16.61
CA ASP A 185 -6.93 -7.12 16.65
C ASP A 185 -8.25 -7.73 16.13
N ASP A 186 -9.05 -6.90 15.47
CA ASP A 186 -10.29 -7.28 14.79
C ASP A 186 -10.15 -7.24 13.27
N LEU A 187 -11.19 -7.68 12.56
CA LEU A 187 -11.18 -7.81 11.10
C LEU A 187 -11.10 -6.48 10.33
N THR A 188 -11.39 -5.35 10.99
CA THR A 188 -11.31 -4.03 10.34
C THR A 188 -9.87 -3.68 9.97
N MET A 189 -8.88 -4.27 10.68
CA MET A 189 -7.47 -4.06 10.36
C MET A 189 -7.12 -4.47 8.93
N ALA A 190 -7.83 -5.44 8.33
CA ALA A 190 -7.61 -5.85 6.94
C ALA A 190 -7.86 -4.71 5.94
N LEU A 191 -8.61 -3.69 6.35
CA LEU A 191 -8.90 -2.49 5.57
C LEU A 191 -8.03 -1.30 5.97
N GLY A 192 -7.05 -1.50 6.86
CA GLY A 192 -6.11 -0.47 7.27
C GLY A 192 -6.70 0.60 8.17
N THR A 193 -7.57 0.22 9.11
CA THR A 193 -8.15 1.13 10.11
C THR A 193 -7.17 1.53 11.22
N GLY A 194 -6.08 0.77 11.40
CA GLY A 194 -4.97 1.15 12.28
C GLY A 194 -4.11 2.23 11.64
N SER A 195 -3.60 3.16 12.46
CA SER A 195 -2.74 4.24 11.97
C SER A 195 -1.26 3.82 11.98
N MET A 196 -0.51 4.25 10.94
CA MET A 196 0.94 4.10 10.85
C MET A 196 1.56 5.25 10.06
N SER A 197 2.87 5.46 10.18
CA SER A 197 3.52 6.50 9.39
C SER A 197 3.71 6.05 7.93
N LEU A 198 3.66 7.03 7.00
CA LEU A 198 3.96 6.79 5.59
C LEU A 198 5.37 6.22 5.42
N THR A 199 6.34 6.71 6.20
CA THR A 199 7.73 6.23 6.20
C THR A 199 7.79 4.73 6.52
N ARG A 200 7.08 4.27 7.54
CA ARG A 200 7.06 2.87 7.94
C ARG A 200 6.31 2.00 6.94
N LEU A 201 5.19 2.49 6.43
CA LEU A 201 4.46 1.81 5.36
C LEU A 201 5.34 1.63 4.12
N THR A 202 6.07 2.69 3.72
CA THR A 202 7.01 2.64 2.57
C THR A 202 8.13 1.61 2.81
N ALA A 203 8.65 1.51 4.04
CA ALA A 203 9.65 0.51 4.41
C ALA A 203 9.12 -0.94 4.31
N ALA A 204 7.85 -1.18 4.62
CA ALA A 204 7.23 -2.48 4.41
C ALA A 204 7.21 -2.87 2.93
N TYR A 205 6.94 -1.94 2.02
CA TYR A 205 7.06 -2.17 0.58
C TYR A 205 8.51 -2.32 0.13
N ALA A 206 9.45 -1.59 0.75
CA ALA A 206 10.88 -1.74 0.49
C ALA A 206 11.37 -3.16 0.81
N SER A 207 10.77 -3.86 1.78
CA SER A 207 11.11 -5.24 2.08
C SER A 207 10.80 -6.20 0.91
N ILE A 208 9.71 -5.96 0.19
CA ILE A 208 9.36 -6.74 -1.01
C ILE A 208 10.32 -6.41 -2.17
N ALA A 209 10.69 -5.13 -2.33
CA ALA A 209 11.68 -4.72 -3.31
C ALA A 209 13.05 -5.33 -3.02
N ALA A 210 13.46 -5.37 -1.76
CA ALA A 210 14.73 -5.94 -1.30
C ALA A 210 14.76 -7.48 -1.35
N GLY A 211 13.61 -8.13 -1.12
CA GLY A 211 13.51 -9.58 -0.97
C GLY A 211 13.84 -10.08 0.44
N GLU A 212 13.90 -9.17 1.41
CA GLU A 212 14.24 -9.47 2.82
C GLU A 212 13.57 -8.48 3.78
N TYR A 213 13.42 -8.87 5.03
CA TYR A 213 12.79 -8.05 6.09
C TYR A 213 13.46 -8.26 7.46
N PRO A 214 13.33 -7.30 8.42
CA PRO A 214 12.73 -5.97 8.24
C PRO A 214 13.65 -5.02 7.48
N ILE A 215 13.07 -4.03 6.80
CA ILE A 215 13.79 -2.87 6.31
C ILE A 215 13.53 -1.70 7.25
N VAL A 216 14.60 -1.10 7.76
CA VAL A 216 14.51 0.00 8.73
C VAL A 216 14.85 1.31 8.03
N PRO A 217 13.92 2.28 7.97
CA PRO A 217 14.20 3.61 7.42
C PRO A 217 15.28 4.30 8.24
N HIS A 218 16.26 4.88 7.56
CA HIS A 218 17.35 5.60 8.22
C HIS A 218 17.86 6.78 7.40
N ALA A 219 18.43 7.75 8.11
CA ALA A 219 18.88 9.00 7.55
C ALA A 219 20.42 9.09 7.45
N LEU A 220 21.17 8.14 8.00
CA LEU A 220 22.63 8.21 8.13
C LEU A 220 23.32 7.12 7.33
N ASP A 221 24.41 7.48 6.62
CA ASP A 221 25.25 6.49 5.93
C ASP A 221 25.92 5.50 6.90
N THR A 222 26.11 5.92 8.17
CA THR A 222 26.74 5.11 9.22
C THR A 222 25.75 4.18 9.94
N PHE A 223 24.48 4.14 9.52
CA PHE A 223 23.48 3.30 10.15
C PHE A 223 23.85 1.81 10.11
N GLN A 224 23.79 1.16 11.27
CA GLN A 224 24.04 -0.27 11.39
C GLN A 224 22.73 -1.02 11.10
N LYS A 225 22.65 -1.69 9.95
CA LYS A 225 21.46 -2.44 9.54
C LYS A 225 21.24 -3.63 10.48
N PRO A 226 20.01 -3.86 10.93
CA PRO A 226 19.70 -5.07 11.70
C PRO A 226 19.84 -6.31 10.81
N LYS A 227 19.91 -7.47 11.45
CA LYS A 227 19.85 -8.75 10.75
C LYS A 227 18.50 -8.89 10.05
N THR A 228 18.51 -9.23 8.77
CA THR A 228 17.34 -9.48 7.95
C THR A 228 17.07 -10.96 7.76
N THR A 229 15.86 -11.29 7.35
CA THR A 229 15.41 -12.62 6.94
C THR A 229 14.98 -12.55 5.48
N ALA A 230 15.51 -13.41 4.63
CA ALA A 230 15.07 -13.53 3.24
C ALA A 230 13.66 -14.13 3.16
N TYR A 231 12.86 -13.66 2.22
CA TYR A 231 11.60 -14.32 1.91
C TYR A 231 11.81 -15.66 1.22
N ASP A 232 10.87 -16.58 1.40
CA ASP A 232 10.73 -17.72 0.50
C ASP A 232 10.57 -17.20 -0.94
N PRO A 233 11.32 -17.75 -1.93
CA PRO A 233 11.27 -17.24 -3.30
C PRO A 233 9.88 -17.28 -3.95
N LYS A 234 9.02 -18.26 -3.62
CA LYS A 234 7.65 -18.37 -4.16
C LYS A 234 6.76 -17.30 -3.54
N VAL A 235 6.88 -17.06 -2.24
CA VAL A 235 6.14 -16.00 -1.53
C VAL A 235 6.53 -14.64 -2.10
N LEU A 236 7.82 -14.38 -2.31
CA LEU A 236 8.31 -13.12 -2.86
C LEU A 236 7.81 -12.90 -4.29
N ALA A 237 7.92 -13.91 -5.16
CA ALA A 237 7.42 -13.85 -6.53
C ALA A 237 5.91 -13.57 -6.54
N GLY A 238 5.13 -14.33 -5.76
CA GLY A 238 3.69 -14.11 -5.66
C GLY A 238 3.33 -12.70 -5.18
N MET A 239 4.03 -12.16 -4.16
CA MET A 239 3.74 -10.80 -3.69
C MET A 239 4.09 -9.73 -4.75
N ARG A 240 5.17 -9.92 -5.49
CA ARG A 240 5.52 -9.05 -6.61
C ARG A 240 4.48 -9.10 -7.72
N ASP A 241 3.98 -10.28 -8.07
CA ASP A 241 2.91 -10.43 -9.07
C ASP A 241 1.63 -9.70 -8.65
N LEU A 242 1.25 -9.80 -7.36
CA LEU A 242 0.11 -9.06 -6.82
C LEU A 242 0.31 -7.54 -6.96
N LEU A 243 1.47 -7.01 -6.57
CA LEU A 243 1.77 -5.58 -6.65
C LEU A 243 1.85 -5.08 -8.09
N ARG A 244 2.41 -5.89 -9.02
CA ARG A 244 2.43 -5.58 -10.43
C ARG A 244 0.99 -5.53 -11.00
N SER A 245 0.16 -6.51 -10.67
CA SER A 245 -1.22 -6.55 -11.15
C SER A 245 -2.02 -5.32 -10.72
N ALA A 246 -1.82 -4.83 -9.49
CA ALA A 246 -2.50 -3.65 -8.98
C ALA A 246 -2.13 -2.36 -9.75
N THR A 247 -0.89 -2.24 -10.25
CA THR A 247 -0.42 -1.07 -11.00
C THR A 247 -0.70 -1.15 -12.51
N HIS A 248 -0.80 -2.36 -13.09
CA HIS A 248 -0.94 -2.52 -14.55
C HIS A 248 -2.36 -2.92 -14.99
N ARG A 249 -3.17 -3.46 -14.09
CA ARG A 249 -4.52 -3.99 -14.38
C ARG A 249 -5.57 -3.58 -13.35
N GLY A 250 -5.16 -2.97 -12.24
CA GLY A 250 -6.01 -2.73 -11.09
C GLY A 250 -6.20 -1.25 -10.75
N THR A 251 -6.43 -0.98 -9.47
CA THR A 251 -6.73 0.35 -8.96
C THR A 251 -5.58 1.36 -9.10
N GLY A 252 -4.36 0.93 -9.38
CA GLY A 252 -3.16 1.76 -9.49
C GLY A 252 -2.73 2.12 -10.91
N LEU A 253 -3.60 2.03 -11.92
CA LEU A 253 -3.29 2.29 -13.33
C LEU A 253 -2.63 3.66 -13.59
N GLU A 254 -3.00 4.70 -12.84
CA GLU A 254 -2.38 6.02 -12.97
C GLU A 254 -0.89 6.03 -12.59
N ALA A 255 -0.43 5.03 -11.82
CA ALA A 255 0.98 4.82 -11.51
C ALA A 255 1.70 3.90 -12.51
N ALA A 256 1.02 3.40 -13.53
CA ALA A 256 1.60 2.44 -14.47
C ALA A 256 2.78 3.04 -15.24
N ILE A 257 3.96 2.48 -15.00
CA ILE A 257 5.20 2.66 -15.77
C ILE A 257 5.94 1.33 -15.80
N ASP A 258 6.82 1.17 -16.76
CA ASP A 258 7.60 -0.06 -16.88
C ASP A 258 8.39 -0.39 -15.59
N GLY A 259 8.19 -1.61 -15.09
CA GLY A 259 8.81 -2.09 -13.85
C GLY A 259 8.14 -1.60 -12.57
N ALA A 260 6.95 -1.00 -12.62
CA ALA A 260 6.24 -0.54 -11.43
C ALA A 260 5.55 -1.68 -10.68
N TYR A 261 5.68 -1.61 -9.37
CA TYR A 261 5.00 -2.44 -8.37
C TYR A 261 4.40 -1.52 -7.32
N GLY A 262 3.14 -1.68 -6.96
CA GLY A 262 2.56 -0.78 -5.97
C GLY A 262 1.13 -1.11 -5.57
N LYS A 263 0.60 -0.32 -4.64
CA LYS A 263 -0.76 -0.47 -4.13
C LYS A 263 -1.34 0.86 -3.72
N THR A 264 -2.59 1.05 -4.05
CA THR A 264 -3.42 2.17 -3.63
C THR A 264 -3.95 1.96 -2.22
N GLY A 265 -4.06 3.03 -1.45
CA GLY A 265 -4.85 3.10 -0.23
C GLY A 265 -5.90 4.19 -0.36
N THR A 266 -7.05 3.96 0.25
CA THR A 266 -8.11 4.96 0.39
C THR A 266 -8.84 4.62 1.67
N THR A 267 -9.04 5.59 2.54
CA THR A 267 -9.87 5.43 3.72
C THR A 267 -11.33 5.71 3.40
N GLN A 268 -12.22 5.25 4.29
CA GLN A 268 -13.63 5.63 4.21
C GLN A 268 -13.75 7.16 4.26
N ASP A 269 -14.77 7.67 3.57
CA ASP A 269 -15.05 9.11 3.50
C ASP A 269 -13.90 9.98 2.95
N TYR A 270 -12.93 9.37 2.25
CA TYR A 270 -11.83 10.07 1.54
C TYR A 270 -10.98 10.99 2.43
N HIS A 271 -10.69 10.59 3.67
CA HIS A 271 -9.85 11.37 4.58
C HIS A 271 -8.36 11.25 4.28
N ASP A 272 -7.91 10.03 3.94
CA ASP A 272 -6.53 9.71 3.62
C ASP A 272 -6.46 8.93 2.30
N ALA A 273 -5.55 9.33 1.42
CA ALA A 273 -5.31 8.66 0.16
C ALA A 273 -3.79 8.44 -0.04
N PRO A 274 -3.22 7.31 0.40
CA PRO A 274 -1.87 6.94 0.08
C PRO A 274 -1.76 6.13 -1.22
N PHE A 275 -0.59 6.24 -1.86
CA PHE A 275 -0.07 5.28 -2.84
C PHE A 275 1.36 4.91 -2.47
N VAL A 276 1.68 3.62 -2.46
CA VAL A 276 3.05 3.15 -2.19
C VAL A 276 3.47 2.16 -3.25
N GLY A 277 4.68 2.35 -3.77
CA GLY A 277 5.20 1.47 -4.81
C GLY A 277 6.69 1.66 -5.07
N TYR A 278 7.25 0.85 -5.96
CA TYR A 278 8.66 0.90 -6.30
C TYR A 278 8.93 0.57 -7.77
N VAL A 279 10.08 1.03 -8.25
CA VAL A 279 10.73 0.59 -9.50
C VAL A 279 12.19 0.32 -9.20
N GLY A 280 12.65 -0.90 -9.45
CA GLY A 280 14.02 -1.30 -9.14
C GLY A 280 14.34 -1.18 -7.64
N ASP A 281 15.28 -0.29 -7.29
CA ASP A 281 15.72 -0.06 -5.91
C ASP A 281 15.08 1.18 -5.25
N LEU A 282 14.30 1.97 -6.00
CA LEU A 282 13.66 3.19 -5.50
C LEU A 282 12.21 2.90 -5.09
N VAL A 283 11.93 3.06 -3.80
CA VAL A 283 10.63 2.84 -3.16
C VAL A 283 10.06 4.17 -2.71
N VAL A 284 8.83 4.45 -3.09
CA VAL A 284 8.22 5.77 -2.83
C VAL A 284 6.82 5.59 -2.27
N GLY A 285 6.55 6.30 -1.18
CA GLY A 285 5.22 6.48 -0.62
C GLY A 285 4.76 7.93 -0.81
N VAL A 286 3.53 8.11 -1.23
CA VAL A 286 2.84 9.39 -1.35
C VAL A 286 1.55 9.35 -0.56
N TRP A 287 1.25 10.42 0.15
CA TRP A 287 -0.01 10.62 0.84
C TRP A 287 -0.55 12.01 0.51
N VAL A 288 -1.85 12.14 0.34
CA VAL A 288 -2.58 13.41 0.31
C VAL A 288 -3.76 13.35 1.27
N GLY A 289 -4.13 14.50 1.84
CA GLY A 289 -5.22 14.62 2.80
C GLY A 289 -5.28 16.00 3.45
N ASN A 290 -5.97 16.07 4.60
CA ASN A 290 -6.19 17.30 5.35
C ASN A 290 -5.79 17.11 6.81
N ASP A 291 -5.24 18.16 7.44
CA ASP A 291 -4.82 18.10 8.84
C ASP A 291 -6.00 18.07 9.81
N ASP A 292 -7.10 18.71 9.44
CA ASP A 292 -8.36 18.74 10.19
C ASP A 292 -9.23 17.50 9.98
N ASN A 293 -8.70 16.50 9.25
CA ASN A 293 -9.40 15.28 8.89
C ASN A 293 -10.70 15.53 8.09
N SER A 294 -10.83 16.68 7.40
CA SER A 294 -11.92 16.89 6.46
C SER A 294 -11.81 15.98 5.24
N SER A 295 -12.95 15.55 4.69
CA SER A 295 -12.99 14.69 3.51
C SER A 295 -12.49 15.43 2.27
N MET A 296 -11.72 14.75 1.46
CA MET A 296 -11.38 15.18 0.10
C MET A 296 -12.56 14.92 -0.87
N ASN A 297 -12.61 15.64 -1.97
CA ASN A 297 -13.67 15.50 -2.97
C ASN A 297 -13.42 14.31 -3.90
N GLY A 298 -13.76 13.09 -3.42
CA GLY A 298 -13.66 11.85 -4.20
C GLY A 298 -12.24 11.40 -4.52
N VAL A 299 -11.24 11.87 -3.78
CA VAL A 299 -9.83 11.50 -4.00
C VAL A 299 -9.57 10.10 -3.48
N VAL A 300 -9.03 9.27 -4.35
CA VAL A 300 -8.63 7.89 -4.06
C VAL A 300 -7.12 7.71 -4.29
N GLY A 301 -6.52 6.72 -3.66
CA GLY A 301 -5.10 6.44 -3.81
C GLY A 301 -4.65 6.13 -5.25
N GLY A 302 -5.58 5.67 -6.09
CA GLY A 302 -5.34 5.46 -7.53
C GLY A 302 -5.44 6.72 -8.38
N GLY A 303 -5.86 7.86 -7.82
CA GLY A 303 -5.93 9.16 -8.47
C GLY A 303 -4.64 9.98 -8.25
N GLU A 304 -4.79 11.13 -7.57
CA GLU A 304 -3.71 12.09 -7.38
C GLU A 304 -2.45 11.53 -6.73
N PRO A 305 -2.49 10.71 -5.66
CA PRO A 305 -1.27 10.13 -5.10
C PRO A 305 -0.50 9.26 -6.11
N ALA A 306 -1.22 8.47 -6.92
CA ALA A 306 -0.61 7.65 -7.97
C ALA A 306 0.02 8.50 -9.08
N LYS A 307 -0.62 9.62 -9.47
CA LYS A 307 -0.08 10.58 -10.45
C LYS A 307 1.17 11.28 -9.91
N ILE A 308 1.16 11.72 -8.65
CA ILE A 308 2.32 12.31 -7.96
C ILE A 308 3.47 11.31 -7.92
N TRP A 309 3.17 10.07 -7.51
CA TRP A 309 4.15 8.99 -7.48
C TRP A 309 4.79 8.76 -8.86
N LYS A 310 3.96 8.64 -9.90
CA LYS A 310 4.42 8.46 -11.30
C LYS A 310 5.31 9.61 -11.76
N ALA A 311 4.87 10.85 -11.54
CA ALA A 311 5.63 12.03 -11.92
C ALA A 311 6.99 12.09 -11.23
N PHE A 312 7.03 11.79 -9.93
CA PHE A 312 8.29 11.74 -9.17
C PHE A 312 9.17 10.60 -9.68
N MET A 313 8.62 9.40 -9.85
CA MET A 313 9.37 8.23 -10.28
C MET A 313 10.00 8.43 -11.67
N LEU A 314 9.24 8.93 -12.65
CA LEU A 314 9.75 9.26 -13.97
C LEU A 314 10.89 10.30 -13.91
N SER A 315 10.68 11.36 -13.14
CA SER A 315 11.70 12.39 -12.94
C SER A 315 12.96 11.86 -12.25
N ALA A 316 12.81 11.00 -11.24
CA ALA A 316 13.91 10.40 -10.50
C ALA A 316 14.72 9.42 -11.36
N LEU A 317 14.05 8.66 -12.24
CA LEU A 317 14.68 7.68 -13.13
C LEU A 317 15.19 8.30 -14.45
N GLY A 318 14.98 9.60 -14.69
CA GLY A 318 15.34 10.25 -15.96
C GLY A 318 14.57 9.66 -17.16
N ARG A 319 13.33 9.20 -16.94
CA ARG A 319 12.48 8.62 -17.99
C ARG A 319 11.42 9.63 -18.43
N SER A 320 11.11 9.68 -19.71
CA SER A 320 9.93 10.36 -20.23
C SER A 320 8.68 9.48 -20.02
N ALA A 321 7.50 10.11 -19.96
CA ALA A 321 6.22 9.40 -19.93
C ALA A 321 6.02 8.71 -21.30
N ALA A 322 6.46 7.46 -21.43
CA ALA A 322 5.97 6.60 -22.48
C ALA A 322 4.51 6.20 -22.16
N PRO A 323 3.65 5.97 -23.18
CA PRO A 323 2.34 5.40 -22.91
C PRO A 323 2.53 4.10 -22.12
N ALA A 324 1.87 3.98 -20.98
CA ALA A 324 1.84 2.73 -20.25
C ALA A 324 1.23 1.68 -21.18
N VAL A 325 1.92 0.56 -21.37
CA VAL A 325 1.28 -0.63 -21.90
C VAL A 325 0.31 -1.08 -20.84
N VAL A 326 -0.94 -0.68 -20.98
CA VAL A 326 -2.03 -1.20 -20.15
C VAL A 326 -2.21 -2.64 -20.64
N GLU A 327 -1.77 -3.58 -19.82
CA GLU A 327 -2.13 -4.99 -20.04
C GLU A 327 -3.65 -5.04 -19.93
N ASP A 328 -4.33 -5.83 -20.78
CA ASP A 328 -5.79 -5.91 -20.79
C ASP A 328 -6.37 -6.01 -19.36
N PRO A 329 -7.51 -5.35 -19.11
CA PRO A 329 -8.20 -5.47 -17.83
C PRO A 329 -8.29 -6.94 -17.43
N LEU A 330 -8.26 -7.23 -16.12
CA LEU A 330 -8.43 -8.58 -15.59
C LEU A 330 -9.84 -9.11 -15.88
N ASP A 331 -10.21 -9.16 -17.14
CA ASP A 331 -11.28 -10.01 -17.61
C ASP A 331 -10.73 -11.43 -17.57
N ASP A 332 -11.10 -12.12 -16.49
CA ASP A 332 -10.97 -13.55 -16.31
C ASP A 332 -9.61 -14.17 -16.69
N LEU A 333 -8.64 -14.05 -15.78
CA LEU A 333 -7.49 -14.95 -15.80
C LEU A 333 -7.96 -16.41 -15.74
N GLY A 334 -8.23 -16.98 -16.90
CA GLY A 334 -8.13 -18.41 -17.14
C GLY A 334 -9.22 -19.32 -16.61
N LEU A 335 -10.42 -18.81 -16.32
CA LEU A 335 -11.59 -19.68 -16.29
C LEU A 335 -12.25 -19.64 -17.67
N PRO A 336 -12.47 -20.79 -18.33
CA PRO A 336 -13.14 -20.82 -19.61
C PRO A 336 -14.48 -20.11 -19.52
N LEU A 337 -14.75 -19.14 -20.39
CA LEU A 337 -16.10 -18.60 -20.58
C LEU A 337 -17.02 -19.72 -21.01
N GLU A 338 -18.29 -19.72 -20.54
CA GLU A 338 -19.29 -20.62 -21.09
C GLU A 338 -19.32 -20.49 -22.62
N GLY A 339 -18.93 -21.55 -23.32
CA GLY A 339 -18.90 -21.60 -24.79
C GLY A 339 -17.49 -21.63 -25.40
N GLU A 340 -16.39 -21.58 -24.65
CA GLU A 340 -15.07 -21.83 -25.22
C GLU A 340 -14.88 -23.30 -25.59
N ILE A 341 -14.34 -23.51 -26.79
CA ILE A 341 -13.99 -24.83 -27.31
C ILE A 341 -12.53 -25.09 -26.94
N GLY A 342 -12.26 -26.18 -26.21
CA GLY A 342 -10.90 -26.60 -25.88
C GLY A 342 -10.08 -26.94 -27.12
N PRO A 343 -8.74 -27.09 -27.00
CA PRO A 343 -7.87 -27.44 -28.10
C PRO A 343 -8.17 -28.78 -28.76
N ASP A 344 -9.03 -29.60 -28.13
CA ASP A 344 -9.59 -30.88 -28.64
C ASP A 344 -10.93 -30.73 -29.36
N GLY A 345 -11.44 -29.49 -29.50
CA GLY A 345 -12.67 -29.19 -30.23
C GLY A 345 -13.97 -29.52 -29.43
N LEU A 346 -13.86 -29.79 -28.15
CA LEU A 346 -15.00 -30.05 -27.29
C LEU A 346 -15.35 -28.84 -26.40
N PRO A 347 -16.66 -28.63 -26.08
CA PRO A 347 -17.04 -27.56 -25.16
C PRO A 347 -16.44 -27.80 -23.76
N VAL A 348 -15.79 -26.80 -23.20
CA VAL A 348 -15.27 -26.86 -21.82
C VAL A 348 -16.46 -26.73 -20.88
N THR A 349 -16.83 -27.83 -20.23
CA THR A 349 -17.88 -27.83 -19.19
C THR A 349 -17.29 -27.31 -17.90
N PRO A 350 -17.89 -26.28 -17.24
CA PRO A 350 -17.47 -25.86 -15.91
C PRO A 350 -17.57 -27.03 -14.93
N LEU A 351 -16.57 -27.25 -14.09
CA LEU A 351 -16.64 -28.16 -12.96
C LEU A 351 -17.74 -27.67 -12.01
N THR A 352 -18.93 -28.21 -12.12
CA THR A 352 -19.98 -28.01 -11.11
C THR A 352 -19.59 -28.78 -9.86
N VAL A 353 -19.13 -28.06 -8.84
CA VAL A 353 -19.06 -28.61 -7.49
C VAL A 353 -20.48 -28.79 -7.00
N PRO A 354 -20.91 -29.98 -6.53
CA PRO A 354 -22.26 -30.17 -5.96
C PRO A 354 -22.41 -29.21 -4.77
N ALA A 355 -23.44 -28.39 -4.80
CA ALA A 355 -23.82 -27.58 -3.65
C ALA A 355 -24.22 -28.54 -2.51
N ASP A 356 -23.52 -28.50 -1.40
CA ASP A 356 -23.97 -29.13 -0.16
C ASP A 356 -25.38 -28.58 0.21
N PRO A 357 -26.33 -29.43 0.54
CA PRO A 357 -27.66 -28.97 0.91
C PRO A 357 -27.57 -28.12 2.18
N LEU A 358 -28.15 -26.92 2.11
CA LEU A 358 -28.27 -26.03 3.25
C LEU A 358 -28.91 -26.77 4.44
N PRO A 359 -28.40 -26.64 5.67
CA PRO A 359 -29.04 -27.19 6.85
C PRO A 359 -30.45 -26.58 7.00
N PRO A 360 -31.44 -27.38 7.44
CA PRO A 360 -32.81 -26.90 7.61
C PRO A 360 -32.86 -25.76 8.64
N PRO A 361 -33.78 -24.80 8.46
CA PRO A 361 -33.91 -23.68 9.39
C PRO A 361 -34.26 -24.20 10.80
N PRO A 362 -33.81 -23.51 11.87
CA PRO A 362 -34.10 -23.92 13.24
C PRO A 362 -35.62 -23.91 13.50
N VAL A 363 -36.11 -25.00 14.06
CA VAL A 363 -37.52 -25.14 14.45
C VAL A 363 -37.79 -24.19 15.63
N ALA A 364 -38.77 -23.32 15.48
CA ALA A 364 -39.19 -22.40 16.55
C ALA A 364 -39.69 -23.21 17.76
N PRO A 365 -39.40 -22.81 19.00
CA PRO A 365 -39.89 -23.50 20.19
C PRO A 365 -41.43 -23.37 20.29
N VAL A 366 -42.10 -24.52 20.43
CA VAL A 366 -43.53 -24.61 20.72
C VAL A 366 -43.74 -24.14 22.17
N ALA A 367 -44.56 -23.10 22.36
CA ALA A 367 -44.95 -22.63 23.69
C ALA A 367 -45.82 -23.75 24.37
N PRO A 368 -45.59 -23.99 25.69
CA PRO A 368 -46.43 -24.92 26.42
C PRO A 368 -47.85 -24.33 26.64
N ILE A 369 -48.86 -25.20 26.56
CA ILE A 369 -50.26 -24.91 26.87
C ILE A 369 -50.44 -24.68 28.36
#